data_fc4632970270fe83fc0354684e1090d8
#
_entry.id   fc4632970270fe83fc0354684e1090d8
#
_cell.length_a   1.000
_cell.length_b   1.000
_cell.length_c   1.000
_cell.angle_alpha   90.00
_cell.angle_beta   90.00
_cell.angle_gamma   90.00
#
_symmetry.space_group_name_H-M   'P 1'
#
loop_
_entity.id
_entity.type
_entity.pdbx_description
1 polymer ?
#
loop_
_entity_poly.entity_id
_entity_poly.type
_entity_poly.pdbx_seq_one_letter_code
_entity_poly.pdbx_strand_id
1 'polypeptide(L)'
;MPGDSHFWSGLMSVKSKFLRWGKFKLGNGSQIRFWEDSWLDNEPLKNQYPTLYNIARKKSALVSHVLSSTPLNVSFRRSLVANNLLLWHQLVARVMDIQLQDQSDTFVWSLHQNGFFSVRSMYRAITTTNIIPHNHIIWKLKLPLKIKIFMWYLIKGVTLTKDNLARRRWKWSLKCCYCNLDETIQHLFSIATTLNSYGD
;
A
#
# COMPACT_ATOMS: atom_id res chain seq x y z
N MET A 1 15.41 -8.48 1.58
CA MET A 1 16.74 -8.52 2.19
C MET A 1 16.60 -9.18 3.56
N PRO A 2 17.42 -10.14 3.94
CA PRO A 2 17.38 -10.72 5.27
C PRO A 2 17.91 -9.67 6.26
N GLY A 3 17.02 -9.10 7.10
CA GLY A 3 17.37 -8.13 8.12
C GLY A 3 16.41 -6.95 8.31
N ASP A 4 15.44 -6.75 7.43
CA ASP A 4 14.47 -5.67 7.59
C ASP A 4 13.53 -5.97 8.76
N SER A 5 13.37 -5.01 9.68
CA SER A 5 12.42 -5.15 10.79
C SER A 5 11.00 -5.29 10.24
N HIS A 6 10.12 -6.02 10.95
CA HIS A 6 8.70 -6.16 10.58
C HIS A 6 8.01 -4.79 10.44
N PHE A 7 8.43 -3.80 11.24
CA PHE A 7 7.96 -2.43 11.14
C PHE A 7 8.33 -1.80 9.80
N TRP A 8 9.60 -1.93 9.37
CA TRP A 8 10.07 -1.38 8.09
C TRP A 8 9.38 -2.02 6.90
N SER A 9 9.21 -3.35 6.93
CA SER A 9 8.46 -4.10 5.90
C SER A 9 7.01 -3.63 5.83
N GLY A 10 6.34 -3.44 6.97
CA GLY A 10 4.99 -2.88 7.04
C GLY A 10 4.90 -1.46 6.46
N LEU A 11 5.85 -0.59 6.80
CA LEU A 11 5.91 0.78 6.28
C LEU A 11 6.09 0.79 4.75
N MET A 12 6.98 -0.06 4.22
CA MET A 12 7.19 -0.18 2.78
C MET A 12 5.96 -0.71 2.03
N SER A 13 5.18 -1.60 2.63
CA SER A 13 3.93 -2.09 2.03
C SER A 13 2.87 -1.00 1.87
N VAL A 14 2.88 0.00 2.76
CA VAL A 14 1.94 1.13 2.74
C VAL A 14 2.43 2.26 1.81
N LYS A 15 3.73 2.35 1.54
CA LYS A 15 4.35 3.40 0.72
C LYS A 15 3.70 3.54 -0.67
N SER A 16 3.43 2.44 -1.35
CA SER A 16 2.81 2.45 -2.69
C SER A 16 1.39 3.03 -2.67
N LYS A 17 0.62 2.71 -1.62
CA LYS A 17 -0.73 3.26 -1.42
C LYS A 17 -0.68 4.76 -1.09
N PHE A 18 0.27 5.17 -0.25
CA PHE A 18 0.50 6.58 0.07
C PHE A 18 0.81 7.40 -1.18
N LEU A 19 1.76 6.93 -1.99
CA LEU A 19 2.15 7.62 -3.23
C LEU A 19 1.05 7.65 -4.29
N ARG A 20 0.10 6.71 -4.24
CA ARG A 20 -1.07 6.71 -5.13
C ARG A 20 -2.07 7.84 -4.83
N TRP A 21 -2.20 8.22 -3.56
CA TRP A 21 -3.15 9.26 -3.12
C TRP A 21 -2.50 10.60 -2.87
N GLY A 22 -1.18 10.66 -2.85
CA GLY A 22 -0.41 11.88 -2.71
C GLY A 22 0.15 12.36 -4.03
N LYS A 23 0.00 13.64 -4.33
CA LYS A 23 0.56 14.28 -5.52
C LYS A 23 1.39 15.49 -5.13
N PHE A 24 2.42 15.75 -5.91
CA PHE A 24 3.17 16.97 -5.79
C PHE A 24 2.65 18.00 -6.78
N LYS A 25 2.32 19.18 -6.27
CA LYS A 25 2.11 20.37 -7.09
C LYS A 25 3.46 21.04 -7.28
N LEU A 26 3.89 21.11 -8.52
CA LEU A 26 5.19 21.65 -8.90
C LEU A 26 5.23 23.16 -8.64
N GLY A 27 6.26 23.59 -7.94
CA GLY A 27 6.68 24.95 -7.75
C GLY A 27 8.06 25.16 -8.38
N ASN A 28 9.10 25.26 -7.55
CA ASN A 28 10.49 25.39 -8.01
C ASN A 28 11.19 24.07 -8.33
N GLY A 29 10.54 22.92 -8.11
CA GLY A 29 11.06 21.59 -8.40
C GLY A 29 12.23 21.13 -7.54
N SER A 30 12.52 21.83 -6.42
CA SER A 30 13.69 21.57 -5.58
C SER A 30 13.52 20.38 -4.63
N GLN A 31 12.28 19.94 -4.38
CA GLN A 31 11.98 18.83 -3.47
C GLN A 31 11.38 17.62 -4.18
N ILE A 32 11.05 17.72 -5.46
CA ILE A 32 10.38 16.68 -6.23
C ILE A 32 11.40 15.90 -7.05
N ARG A 33 11.33 14.56 -6.95
CA ARG A 33 12.14 13.66 -7.76
C ARG A 33 11.48 13.45 -9.12
N PHE A 34 12.23 13.72 -10.18
CA PHE A 34 11.74 13.67 -11.56
C PHE A 34 11.08 12.33 -11.91
N TRP A 35 11.75 11.22 -11.58
CA TRP A 35 11.28 9.89 -11.96
C TRP A 35 10.33 9.24 -10.95
N GLU A 36 10.53 9.50 -9.66
CA GLU A 36 9.94 8.70 -8.59
C GLU A 36 8.68 9.29 -7.98
N ASP A 37 8.49 10.59 -8.06
CA ASP A 37 7.35 11.29 -7.48
C ASP A 37 6.26 11.56 -8.53
N SER A 38 5.00 11.64 -8.06
CA SER A 38 3.84 11.96 -8.92
C SER A 38 3.66 13.48 -8.98
N TRP A 39 4.20 14.13 -9.99
CA TRP A 39 4.17 15.58 -10.17
C TRP A 39 3.62 16.02 -11.53
N LEU A 40 3.80 15.22 -12.58
CA LEU A 40 3.29 15.52 -13.93
C LEU A 40 1.86 15.02 -14.09
N ASP A 41 1.60 13.79 -13.62
CA ASP A 41 0.30 13.11 -13.67
C ASP A 41 -0.03 12.39 -12.37
N ASN A 42 -1.01 11.48 -12.43
CA ASN A 42 -1.43 10.66 -11.30
C ASN A 42 -0.42 9.58 -10.92
N GLU A 43 0.53 9.28 -11.81
CA GLU A 43 1.54 8.24 -11.62
C GLU A 43 2.96 8.77 -11.82
N PRO A 44 3.95 8.27 -11.05
CA PRO A 44 5.34 8.60 -11.26
C PRO A 44 5.82 8.24 -12.67
N LEU A 45 6.74 9.04 -13.22
CA LEU A 45 7.31 8.81 -14.56
C LEU A 45 8.01 7.44 -14.68
N LYS A 46 8.56 6.90 -13.61
CA LYS A 46 9.13 5.54 -13.60
C LYS A 46 8.12 4.44 -13.96
N ASN A 47 6.83 4.63 -13.66
CA ASN A 47 5.77 3.69 -13.98
C ASN A 47 5.29 3.88 -15.42
N GLN A 48 5.26 5.14 -15.90
CA GLN A 48 4.85 5.47 -17.27
C GLN A 48 5.95 5.11 -18.28
N TYR A 49 7.22 5.30 -17.91
CA TYR A 49 8.40 5.07 -18.76
C TYR A 49 9.42 4.14 -18.11
N PRO A 50 9.06 2.88 -17.77
CA PRO A 50 9.92 1.98 -17.02
C PRO A 50 11.24 1.66 -17.72
N THR A 51 11.25 1.59 -19.04
CA THR A 51 12.46 1.33 -19.85
C THR A 51 13.46 2.48 -19.75
N LEU A 52 12.99 3.73 -19.83
CA LEU A 52 13.82 4.93 -19.66
C LEU A 52 14.35 5.05 -18.24
N TYR A 53 13.50 4.83 -17.24
CA TYR A 53 13.89 4.84 -15.82
C TYR A 53 14.99 3.81 -15.53
N ASN A 54 14.89 2.59 -16.08
CA ASN A 54 15.88 1.54 -15.85
C ASN A 54 17.26 1.90 -16.37
N ILE A 55 17.35 2.63 -17.47
CA ILE A 55 18.63 3.06 -18.08
C ILE A 55 19.09 4.44 -17.61
N ALA A 56 18.26 5.21 -16.89
CA ALA A 56 18.66 6.49 -16.32
C ALA A 56 19.81 6.34 -15.33
N ARG A 57 20.82 7.24 -15.41
CA ARG A 57 21.97 7.26 -14.49
C ARG A 57 21.59 7.76 -13.11
N LYS A 58 20.87 8.89 -13.03
CA LYS A 58 20.41 9.53 -11.78
C LYS A 58 18.92 9.33 -11.60
N LYS A 59 18.54 8.29 -10.90
CA LYS A 59 17.11 7.96 -10.63
C LYS A 59 16.46 8.94 -9.65
N SER A 60 17.24 9.50 -8.73
CA SER A 60 16.81 10.49 -7.73
C SER A 60 17.02 11.94 -8.16
N ALA A 61 17.22 12.22 -9.46
CA ALA A 61 17.36 13.58 -9.95
C ALA A 61 16.12 14.41 -9.61
N LEU A 62 16.33 15.66 -9.18
CA LEU A 62 15.25 16.60 -8.87
C LEU A 62 14.72 17.26 -10.14
N VAL A 63 13.45 17.64 -10.12
CA VAL A 63 12.80 18.29 -11.27
C VAL A 63 13.52 19.58 -11.64
N SER A 64 13.88 20.42 -10.65
CA SER A 64 14.66 21.64 -10.86
C SER A 64 15.96 21.40 -11.62
N HIS A 65 16.69 20.33 -11.26
CA HIS A 65 17.95 19.98 -11.92
C HIS A 65 17.74 19.46 -13.36
N VAL A 66 16.64 18.70 -13.58
CA VAL A 66 16.35 18.16 -14.92
C VAL A 66 15.88 19.26 -15.86
N LEU A 67 15.07 20.21 -15.38
CA LEU A 67 14.52 21.33 -16.18
C LEU A 67 15.45 22.54 -16.26
N SER A 68 16.63 22.51 -15.61
CA SER A 68 17.56 23.65 -15.58
C SER A 68 18.22 23.95 -16.94
N SER A 69 18.15 23.07 -17.89
CA SER A 69 18.78 23.23 -19.21
C SER A 69 17.92 22.68 -20.35
N THR A 70 18.11 23.25 -21.53
CA THR A 70 17.54 22.76 -22.77
C THR A 70 18.70 22.31 -23.67
N PRO A 71 18.80 21.01 -24.03
CA PRO A 71 17.89 19.90 -23.71
C PRO A 71 17.89 19.50 -22.24
N LEU A 72 16.87 18.71 -21.83
CA LEU A 72 16.71 18.26 -20.43
C LEU A 72 17.98 17.59 -19.90
N ASN A 73 18.37 17.94 -18.69
CA ASN A 73 19.58 17.43 -18.02
C ASN A 73 19.37 16.00 -17.48
N VAL A 74 19.14 15.06 -18.39
CA VAL A 74 19.00 13.63 -18.11
C VAL A 74 20.06 12.86 -18.84
N SER A 75 20.81 12.05 -18.14
CA SER A 75 21.84 11.16 -18.71
C SER A 75 21.42 9.69 -18.59
N PHE A 76 21.67 8.94 -19.66
CA PHE A 76 21.37 7.51 -19.73
C PHE A 76 22.68 6.69 -19.75
N ARG A 77 22.60 5.43 -19.30
CA ARG A 77 23.75 4.49 -19.30
C ARG A 77 24.05 3.95 -20.69
N ARG A 78 23.07 4.00 -21.61
CA ARG A 78 23.15 3.52 -22.99
C ARG A 78 22.58 4.58 -23.90
N SER A 79 23.01 4.58 -25.16
CA SER A 79 22.39 5.40 -26.19
C SER A 79 20.94 5.00 -26.38
N LEU A 80 20.07 5.99 -26.58
CA LEU A 80 18.66 5.78 -26.86
C LEU A 80 18.50 5.36 -28.32
N VAL A 81 17.93 4.17 -28.55
CA VAL A 81 17.66 3.63 -29.89
C VAL A 81 16.22 3.16 -30.02
N ALA A 82 15.70 3.23 -31.25
CA ALA A 82 14.35 2.74 -31.58
C ALA A 82 13.27 3.24 -30.61
N ASN A 83 12.54 2.32 -29.99
CA ASN A 83 11.42 2.63 -29.12
C ASN A 83 11.80 3.54 -27.92
N ASN A 84 12.97 3.38 -27.35
CA ASN A 84 13.40 4.24 -26.23
C ASN A 84 13.62 5.69 -26.65
N LEU A 85 14.06 5.92 -27.88
CA LEU A 85 14.20 7.26 -28.44
C LEU A 85 12.82 7.90 -28.63
N LEU A 86 11.87 7.15 -29.16
CA LEU A 86 10.49 7.61 -29.33
C LEU A 86 9.84 7.98 -27.99
N LEU A 87 9.95 7.10 -26.99
CA LEU A 87 9.43 7.34 -25.64
C LEU A 87 10.09 8.58 -25.00
N TRP A 88 11.39 8.78 -25.24
CA TRP A 88 12.09 9.97 -24.77
C TRP A 88 11.56 11.25 -25.40
N HIS A 89 11.36 11.27 -26.71
CA HIS A 89 10.77 12.43 -27.40
C HIS A 89 9.35 12.72 -26.92
N GLN A 90 8.53 11.70 -26.67
CA GLN A 90 7.21 11.88 -26.08
C GLN A 90 7.28 12.50 -24.68
N LEU A 91 8.19 12.03 -23.83
CA LEU A 91 8.38 12.59 -22.50
C LEU A 91 8.87 14.03 -22.57
N VAL A 92 9.86 14.32 -23.42
CA VAL A 92 10.40 15.69 -23.63
C VAL A 92 9.29 16.62 -24.06
N ALA A 93 8.48 16.26 -25.06
CA ALA A 93 7.37 17.08 -25.53
C ALA A 93 6.36 17.42 -24.43
N ARG A 94 6.10 16.49 -23.49
CA ARG A 94 5.19 16.73 -22.36
C ARG A 94 5.76 17.65 -21.29
N VAL A 95 7.07 17.74 -21.18
CA VAL A 95 7.77 18.41 -20.09
C VAL A 95 8.32 19.79 -20.51
N MET A 96 8.56 20.01 -21.82
CA MET A 96 9.18 21.24 -22.33
C MET A 96 8.35 22.50 -22.09
N ASP A 97 7.02 22.39 -22.02
CA ASP A 97 6.12 23.53 -21.78
C ASP A 97 5.97 23.89 -20.29
N ILE A 98 6.60 23.11 -19.41
CA ILE A 98 6.50 23.31 -17.97
C ILE A 98 7.52 24.35 -17.52
N GLN A 99 7.01 25.44 -16.99
CA GLN A 99 7.83 26.47 -16.36
C GLN A 99 7.85 26.30 -14.84
N LEU A 100 9.05 26.33 -14.26
CA LEU A 100 9.21 26.34 -12.81
C LEU A 100 8.81 27.71 -12.27
N GLN A 101 8.14 27.70 -11.12
CA GLN A 101 7.73 28.90 -10.40
C GLN A 101 8.68 29.13 -9.21
N ASP A 102 8.82 30.38 -8.74
CA ASP A 102 9.64 30.69 -7.56
C ASP A 102 9.03 30.18 -6.23
N GLN A 103 7.79 29.66 -6.27
CA GLN A 103 7.13 29.11 -5.11
C GLN A 103 7.69 27.73 -4.77
N SER A 104 7.69 27.37 -3.47
CA SER A 104 8.06 26.03 -3.04
C SER A 104 7.08 24.95 -3.54
N ASP A 105 7.61 23.77 -3.78
CA ASP A 105 6.80 22.60 -4.10
C ASP A 105 5.81 22.27 -2.97
N THR A 106 4.60 21.86 -3.30
CA THR A 106 3.59 21.52 -2.29
C THR A 106 3.09 20.10 -2.48
N PHE A 107 2.89 19.37 -1.36
CA PHE A 107 2.30 18.05 -1.38
C PHE A 107 0.80 18.13 -1.16
N VAL A 108 0.01 17.58 -2.08
CA VAL A 108 -1.44 17.59 -2.04
C VAL A 108 -1.97 16.17 -1.82
N TRP A 109 -2.81 16.03 -0.80
CA TRP A 109 -3.42 14.77 -0.44
C TRP A 109 -4.82 14.65 -1.02
N SER A 110 -5.05 13.69 -1.94
CA SER A 110 -6.29 13.57 -2.69
C SER A 110 -7.49 13.04 -1.87
N LEU A 111 -7.25 12.39 -0.73
CA LEU A 111 -8.30 11.81 0.11
C LEU A 111 -8.97 12.81 1.07
N HIS A 112 -8.59 14.07 1.04
CA HIS A 112 -9.19 15.11 1.86
C HIS A 112 -9.38 16.39 1.04
N GLN A 113 -10.54 17.05 1.20
CA GLN A 113 -10.90 18.26 0.43
C GLN A 113 -9.94 19.43 0.63
N ASN A 114 -9.34 19.55 1.82
CA ASN A 114 -8.37 20.61 2.11
C ASN A 114 -6.95 20.30 1.58
N GLY A 115 -6.74 19.16 0.92
CA GLY A 115 -5.43 18.76 0.39
C GLY A 115 -4.38 18.36 1.41
N PHE A 116 -4.68 18.38 2.72
CA PHE A 116 -3.72 18.00 3.77
C PHE A 116 -3.81 16.52 4.13
N PHE A 117 -2.64 15.92 4.33
CA PHE A 117 -2.54 14.53 4.79
C PHE A 117 -3.11 14.39 6.20
N SER A 118 -3.91 13.34 6.41
CA SER A 118 -4.27 12.88 7.74
C SER A 118 -4.20 11.36 7.82
N VAL A 119 -3.68 10.85 8.91
CA VAL A 119 -3.63 9.41 9.19
C VAL A 119 -5.01 8.79 9.13
N ARG A 120 -6.04 9.50 9.61
CA ARG A 120 -7.44 9.06 9.58
C ARG A 120 -7.95 8.84 8.15
N SER A 121 -7.66 9.76 7.21
CA SER A 121 -8.08 9.63 5.81
C SER A 121 -7.41 8.43 5.13
N MET A 122 -6.11 8.27 5.35
CA MET A 122 -5.35 7.14 4.84
C MET A 122 -5.81 5.81 5.43
N TYR A 123 -5.98 5.74 6.76
CA TYR A 123 -6.48 4.54 7.43
C TYR A 123 -7.86 4.13 6.88
N ARG A 124 -8.77 5.08 6.74
CA ARG A 124 -10.08 4.82 6.13
C ARG A 124 -9.96 4.26 4.72
N ALA A 125 -9.17 4.88 3.85
CA ALA A 125 -8.99 4.43 2.47
C ALA A 125 -8.38 3.02 2.39
N ILE A 126 -7.44 2.67 3.27
CA ILE A 126 -6.84 1.32 3.32
C ILE A 126 -7.84 0.29 3.85
N THR A 127 -8.65 0.66 4.83
CA THR A 127 -9.57 -0.27 5.49
C THR A 127 -10.89 -0.42 4.75
N THR A 128 -11.33 0.58 3.98
CA THR A 128 -12.60 0.51 3.22
C THR A 128 -12.57 -0.61 2.16
N THR A 129 -11.41 -0.93 1.60
CA THR A 129 -11.25 -2.04 0.65
C THR A 129 -11.30 -3.43 1.32
N ASN A 130 -11.14 -3.51 2.64
CA ASN A 130 -11.06 -4.77 3.42
C ASN A 130 -12.06 -4.83 4.59
N ILE A 131 -13.01 -3.91 4.68
CA ILE A 131 -14.00 -3.96 5.76
C ILE A 131 -15.02 -5.04 5.40
N ILE A 132 -14.88 -6.20 6.05
CA ILE A 132 -16.00 -7.11 6.26
C ILE A 132 -17.00 -6.30 7.12
N PRO A 133 -18.21 -5.98 6.62
CA PRO A 133 -19.16 -5.10 7.33
C PRO A 133 -19.59 -5.62 8.71
N HIS A 134 -19.35 -6.89 8.99
CA HIS A 134 -19.67 -7.58 10.26
C HIS A 134 -18.93 -7.03 11.49
N ASN A 135 -17.76 -6.37 11.32
CA ASN A 135 -17.01 -5.86 12.47
C ASN A 135 -17.77 -4.76 13.24
N HIS A 136 -18.57 -3.96 12.56
CA HIS A 136 -19.32 -2.88 13.21
C HIS A 136 -20.47 -3.38 14.08
N ILE A 137 -21.05 -4.52 13.74
CA ILE A 137 -22.21 -5.12 14.46
C ILE A 137 -21.77 -5.57 15.85
N ILE A 138 -20.59 -6.23 15.98
CA ILE A 138 -20.10 -6.73 17.26
C ILE A 138 -19.97 -5.61 18.31
N TRP A 139 -19.45 -4.45 17.87
CA TRP A 139 -19.23 -3.32 18.80
C TRP A 139 -20.50 -2.65 19.28
N LYS A 140 -21.62 -2.80 18.53
CA LYS A 140 -22.95 -2.31 18.91
C LYS A 140 -23.71 -3.24 19.86
N LEU A 141 -23.31 -4.51 19.94
CA LEU A 141 -23.96 -5.47 20.84
C LEU A 141 -23.76 -5.07 22.31
N LYS A 142 -24.78 -5.26 23.14
CA LYS A 142 -24.68 -5.05 24.59
C LYS A 142 -24.05 -6.27 25.27
N LEU A 143 -22.80 -6.57 24.95
CA LEU A 143 -22.03 -7.69 25.47
C LEU A 143 -20.79 -7.19 26.23
N PRO A 144 -20.30 -7.95 27.22
CA PRO A 144 -19.01 -7.65 27.87
C PRO A 144 -17.88 -7.51 26.85
N LEU A 145 -16.94 -6.61 27.11
CA LEU A 145 -15.83 -6.30 26.21
C LEU A 145 -15.01 -7.55 25.84
N LYS A 146 -14.79 -8.46 26.78
CA LYS A 146 -14.06 -9.72 26.55
C LYS A 146 -14.70 -10.56 25.45
N ILE A 147 -16.04 -10.65 25.45
CA ILE A 147 -16.80 -11.40 24.44
C ILE A 147 -16.71 -10.71 23.08
N LYS A 148 -16.84 -9.36 23.04
CA LYS A 148 -16.69 -8.60 21.78
C LYS A 148 -15.32 -8.80 21.17
N ILE A 149 -14.25 -8.75 21.95
CA ILE A 149 -12.88 -8.99 21.50
C ILE A 149 -12.74 -10.42 20.99
N PHE A 150 -13.26 -11.41 21.69
CA PHE A 150 -13.23 -12.81 21.26
C PHE A 150 -13.96 -13.00 19.91
N MET A 151 -15.17 -12.48 19.77
CA MET A 151 -15.93 -12.51 18.50
C MET A 151 -15.16 -11.81 17.37
N TRP A 152 -14.51 -10.70 17.68
CA TRP A 152 -13.67 -10.01 16.69
C TRP A 152 -12.48 -10.87 16.25
N TYR A 153 -11.82 -11.60 17.14
CA TYR A 153 -10.76 -12.55 16.79
C TYR A 153 -11.29 -13.71 15.96
N LEU A 154 -12.49 -14.22 16.26
CA LEU A 154 -13.15 -15.26 15.47
C LEU A 154 -13.39 -14.79 14.02
N ILE A 155 -13.99 -13.62 13.85
CA ILE A 155 -14.27 -13.07 12.49
C ILE A 155 -12.97 -12.80 11.73
N LYS A 156 -11.92 -12.39 12.42
CA LYS A 156 -10.58 -12.19 11.83
C LYS A 156 -9.85 -13.50 11.51
N GLY A 157 -10.36 -14.63 11.96
CA GLY A 157 -9.70 -15.91 11.73
C GLY A 157 -8.37 -16.08 12.47
N VAL A 158 -8.14 -15.30 13.55
CA VAL A 158 -6.85 -15.27 14.29
C VAL A 158 -6.91 -15.95 15.66
N THR A 159 -8.03 -16.56 15.99
CA THR A 159 -8.17 -17.37 17.22
C THR A 159 -7.16 -18.52 17.23
N LEU A 160 -6.59 -18.84 18.40
CA LEU A 160 -5.53 -19.84 18.56
C LEU A 160 -6.09 -21.28 18.45
N THR A 161 -6.62 -21.64 17.31
CA THR A 161 -6.94 -23.01 16.94
C THR A 161 -5.69 -23.72 16.43
N LYS A 162 -5.68 -25.06 16.42
CA LYS A 162 -4.47 -25.83 16.06
C LYS A 162 -3.98 -25.56 14.65
N ASP A 163 -4.88 -25.29 13.70
CA ASP A 163 -4.51 -24.87 12.34
C ASP A 163 -3.79 -23.49 12.34
N ASN A 164 -4.26 -22.54 13.14
CA ASN A 164 -3.59 -21.23 13.27
C ASN A 164 -2.27 -21.32 14.06
N LEU A 165 -2.18 -22.22 15.02
CA LEU A 165 -0.93 -22.51 15.73
C LEU A 165 0.10 -23.16 14.80
N ALA A 166 -0.32 -24.09 13.93
CA ALA A 166 0.56 -24.71 12.94
C ALA A 166 1.15 -23.69 11.95
N ARG A 167 0.36 -22.69 11.50
CA ARG A 167 0.87 -21.57 10.69
C ARG A 167 1.97 -20.77 11.42
N ARG A 168 1.99 -20.82 12.76
CA ARG A 168 3.01 -20.21 13.63
C ARG A 168 4.15 -21.16 13.99
N ARG A 169 4.32 -22.26 13.23
CA ARG A 169 5.35 -23.30 13.41
C ARG A 169 5.20 -24.17 14.66
N TRP A 170 3.98 -24.26 15.20
CA TRP A 170 3.67 -25.20 16.26
C TRP A 170 3.63 -26.64 15.71
N LYS A 171 4.31 -27.61 16.38
CA LYS A 171 4.60 -28.95 15.84
C LYS A 171 3.83 -30.06 16.56
N TRP A 172 2.57 -29.88 16.88
CA TRP A 172 1.76 -30.90 17.53
C TRP A 172 0.63 -31.34 16.59
N SER A 173 -0.14 -32.39 17.06
CA SER A 173 -1.27 -32.89 16.30
C SER A 173 -2.28 -31.81 16.01
N LEU A 174 -2.76 -31.73 14.76
CA LEU A 174 -3.81 -30.82 14.33
C LEU A 174 -5.21 -31.32 14.71
N LYS A 175 -5.31 -32.56 15.18
CA LYS A 175 -6.61 -33.22 15.46
C LYS A 175 -7.30 -32.58 16.66
N CYS A 176 -8.62 -32.39 16.53
CA CYS A 176 -9.48 -31.93 17.62
C CYS A 176 -9.44 -32.94 18.78
N CYS A 177 -9.44 -32.45 20.02
CA CYS A 177 -9.47 -33.34 21.18
C CYS A 177 -10.82 -34.03 21.41
N TYR A 178 -11.90 -33.61 20.77
CA TYR A 178 -13.25 -34.16 20.87
C TYR A 178 -13.62 -35.08 19.71
N CYS A 179 -12.92 -34.99 18.58
CA CYS A 179 -13.15 -35.83 17.41
C CYS A 179 -11.88 -35.94 16.57
N ASN A 180 -11.90 -36.81 15.53
CA ASN A 180 -10.71 -37.04 14.68
C ASN A 180 -10.54 -36.04 13.52
N LEU A 181 -11.35 -34.97 13.45
CA LEU A 181 -11.24 -33.94 12.45
C LEU A 181 -10.16 -32.90 12.84
N ASP A 182 -9.68 -32.15 11.88
CA ASP A 182 -8.71 -31.10 12.16
C ASP A 182 -9.39 -29.94 12.88
N GLU A 183 -8.70 -29.41 13.92
CA GLU A 183 -9.21 -28.33 14.75
C GLU A 183 -9.06 -26.99 14.03
N THR A 184 -10.13 -26.54 13.38
CA THR A 184 -10.26 -25.23 12.75
C THR A 184 -11.31 -24.38 13.48
N ILE A 185 -11.33 -23.07 13.26
CA ILE A 185 -12.37 -22.18 13.78
C ILE A 185 -13.75 -22.69 13.33
N GLN A 186 -13.89 -23.02 12.07
CA GLN A 186 -15.15 -23.52 11.50
C GLN A 186 -15.60 -24.80 12.17
N HIS A 187 -14.68 -25.76 12.36
CA HIS A 187 -14.95 -27.02 13.03
C HIS A 187 -15.44 -26.81 14.47
N LEU A 188 -14.73 -26.01 15.28
CA LEU A 188 -15.09 -25.79 16.68
C LEU A 188 -16.43 -25.09 16.87
N PHE A 189 -16.77 -24.15 15.99
CA PHE A 189 -18.00 -23.34 16.13
C PHE A 189 -19.19 -23.89 15.34
N SER A 190 -18.99 -24.72 14.30
CA SER A 190 -20.08 -25.43 13.62
C SER A 190 -20.59 -26.62 14.46
N ILE A 191 -19.70 -27.32 15.19
CA ILE A 191 -20.10 -28.39 16.09
C ILE A 191 -20.91 -27.86 17.29
N ALA A 192 -20.62 -26.65 17.78
CA ALA A 192 -21.39 -26.03 18.86
C ALA A 192 -22.87 -25.82 18.48
N THR A 193 -23.17 -25.63 17.18
CA THR A 193 -24.57 -25.53 16.70
C THR A 193 -25.25 -26.87 16.55
N THR A 194 -24.52 -27.96 16.27
CA THR A 194 -25.09 -29.31 16.16
C THR A 194 -25.29 -29.97 17.49
N LEU A 195 -24.48 -29.69 18.52
CA LEU A 195 -24.67 -30.23 19.87
C LEU A 195 -25.92 -29.69 20.59
N ASN A 196 -26.39 -28.48 20.23
CA ASN A 196 -27.67 -27.96 20.71
C ASN A 196 -28.91 -28.62 20.09
N SER A 197 -28.77 -29.42 19.03
CA SER A 197 -29.86 -30.15 18.39
C SER A 197 -30.04 -31.57 18.87
N TYR A 198 -29.19 -32.08 19.80
CA TYR A 198 -29.25 -33.41 20.40
C TYR A 198 -29.53 -33.38 21.91
N GLY A 199 -29.99 -32.24 22.44
CA GLY A 199 -30.32 -32.06 23.85
C GLY A 199 -31.81 -31.78 24.12
N ASP A 200 -32.69 -32.58 23.51
CA ASP A 200 -34.10 -32.71 23.89
C ASP A 200 -34.43 -34.20 24.09
#